data_04c333b0abf9976eb57b63e77c62e6f6
#
_entry.id   04c333b0abf9976eb57b63e77c62e6f6
#
_cell.length_a   1.000
_cell.length_b   1.000
_cell.length_c   1.000
_cell.angle_alpha   90.00
_cell.angle_beta   90.00
_cell.angle_gamma   90.00
#
_symmetry.space_group_name_H-M   'P 1'
#
loop_
_entity.id
_entity.type
_entity.pdbx_description
1 polymer ?
#
loop_
_entity_poly.entity_id
_entity_poly.type
_entity_poly.pdbx_seq_one_letter_code
_entity_poly.pdbx_strand_id
1 'polypeptide(L)'
;MAKTKYGQYVIQHPINYKGDWGAEVWYTGEDDYKSNFTELFIRVTRDMVMEEYSHAHDFDMYVWVLPLDPNNLDDLGAEVEMDFGTELEKHIVTSTASFYVPKGLIHGPFIFRKVTKPILFVHSMMAPKYYKTEVFK
;
A
#
# COMPACT_ATOMS: atom_id res chain seq x y z
N MET A 1 -27.16 -2.71 20.83
CA MET A 1 -26.32 -3.73 20.18
C MET A 1 -25.69 -4.64 21.22
N ALA A 2 -25.82 -5.93 21.01
CA ALA A 2 -25.22 -6.91 21.91
C ALA A 2 -23.69 -6.88 21.81
N LYS A 3 -23.03 -6.93 22.95
CA LYS A 3 -21.58 -7.06 23.00
C LYS A 3 -21.21 -8.54 22.94
N THR A 4 -20.19 -8.85 22.16
CA THR A 4 -19.62 -10.19 22.10
C THR A 4 -18.25 -10.20 22.77
N LYS A 5 -17.79 -11.37 23.12
CA LYS A 5 -16.50 -11.52 23.81
C LYS A 5 -15.30 -11.14 22.93
N TYR A 6 -15.39 -11.39 21.63
CA TYR A 6 -14.28 -11.19 20.70
C TYR A 6 -14.56 -10.24 19.54
N GLY A 7 -15.70 -9.55 19.59
CA GLY A 7 -16.11 -8.62 18.52
C GLY A 7 -15.13 -7.49 18.29
N GLN A 8 -14.36 -7.11 19.30
CA GLN A 8 -13.32 -6.07 19.18
C GLN A 8 -12.21 -6.44 18.19
N TYR A 9 -12.08 -7.72 17.83
CA TYR A 9 -11.09 -8.18 16.88
C TYR A 9 -11.62 -8.26 15.44
N VAL A 10 -12.89 -7.98 15.24
CA VAL A 10 -13.53 -7.98 13.92
C VAL A 10 -13.88 -6.54 13.57
N ILE A 11 -13.16 -6.00 12.60
CA ILE A 11 -13.21 -4.57 12.29
C ILE A 11 -13.68 -4.39 10.86
N GLN A 12 -14.75 -3.60 10.70
CA GLN A 12 -15.31 -3.25 9.39
C GLN A 12 -15.47 -1.74 9.33
N HIS A 13 -14.85 -1.15 8.32
CA HIS A 13 -15.02 0.26 8.00
C HIS A 13 -15.68 0.39 6.65
N PRO A 14 -16.46 1.45 6.42
CA PRO A 14 -16.99 1.71 5.09
C PRO A 14 -15.84 1.99 4.11
N ILE A 15 -16.01 1.55 2.86
CA ILE A 15 -15.05 1.84 1.82
C ILE A 15 -15.21 3.31 1.41
N ASN A 16 -14.12 4.04 1.36
CA ASN A 16 -14.10 5.39 0.82
C ASN A 16 -13.90 5.30 -0.69
N TYR A 17 -15.01 5.42 -1.43
CA TYR A 17 -14.97 5.36 -2.90
C TYR A 17 -14.43 6.64 -3.55
N LYS A 18 -14.19 7.68 -2.78
CA LYS A 18 -13.74 9.00 -3.27
C LYS A 18 -12.29 9.30 -2.90
N GLY A 19 -11.50 8.28 -2.57
CA GLY A 19 -10.09 8.46 -2.30
C GLY A 19 -9.35 8.99 -3.53
N ASP A 20 -8.28 9.76 -3.33
CA ASP A 20 -7.53 10.38 -4.42
C ASP A 20 -6.95 9.37 -5.40
N TRP A 21 -6.62 8.17 -4.93
CA TRP A 21 -6.01 7.12 -5.73
C TRP A 21 -6.98 6.00 -6.13
N GLY A 22 -8.20 6.03 -5.60
CA GLY A 22 -9.23 5.04 -5.85
C GLY A 22 -10.00 4.70 -4.59
N ALA A 23 -10.85 3.68 -4.68
CA ALA A 23 -11.56 3.17 -3.51
C ALA A 23 -10.54 2.67 -2.48
N GLU A 24 -10.68 3.09 -1.23
CA GLU A 24 -9.71 2.78 -0.19
C GLU A 24 -10.35 2.48 1.15
N VAL A 25 -9.61 1.76 2.00
CA VAL A 25 -9.96 1.56 3.39
C VAL A 25 -8.70 1.42 4.23
N TRP A 26 -8.70 2.06 5.40
CA TRP A 26 -7.60 2.02 6.36
C TRP A 26 -8.01 1.23 7.61
N TYR A 27 -7.07 0.44 8.11
CA TYR A 27 -7.16 -0.21 9.41
C TYR A 27 -5.89 0.16 10.17
N THR A 28 -6.02 0.98 11.23
CA THR A 28 -4.86 1.53 11.91
C THR A 28 -4.57 0.82 13.22
N GLY A 29 -3.31 0.82 13.61
CA GLY A 29 -2.90 0.27 14.90
C GLY A 29 -3.43 1.10 16.04
N GLU A 30 -3.41 2.45 15.92
CA GLU A 30 -3.81 3.33 17.01
C GLU A 30 -5.32 3.28 17.31
N ASP A 31 -6.15 3.19 16.28
CA ASP A 31 -7.61 3.26 16.46
C ASP A 31 -8.30 1.89 16.45
N ASP A 32 -7.84 0.98 15.59
CA ASP A 32 -8.54 -0.28 15.35
C ASP A 32 -7.93 -1.46 16.10
N TYR A 33 -6.65 -1.74 15.85
CA TYR A 33 -6.03 -2.95 16.37
C TYR A 33 -5.47 -2.78 17.78
N LYS A 34 -5.19 -1.55 18.21
CA LYS A 34 -4.45 -1.25 19.45
C LYS A 34 -3.13 -2.00 19.46
N SER A 35 -2.44 -1.94 18.34
CA SER A 35 -1.17 -2.65 18.13
C SER A 35 -0.26 -1.91 17.16
N ASN A 36 0.95 -2.43 16.97
CA ASN A 36 1.96 -1.82 16.11
C ASN A 36 1.81 -2.31 14.67
N PHE A 37 0.63 -2.13 14.09
CA PHE A 37 0.33 -2.58 12.74
C PHE A 37 -0.78 -1.74 12.12
N THR A 38 -0.55 -1.28 10.88
CA THR A 38 -1.52 -0.50 10.10
C THR A 38 -1.57 -1.06 8.68
N GLU A 39 -2.76 -1.12 8.10
CA GLU A 39 -2.97 -1.58 6.72
C GLU A 39 -3.81 -0.59 5.93
N LEU A 40 -3.46 -0.45 4.66
CA LEU A 40 -4.21 0.33 3.68
C LEU A 40 -4.48 -0.55 2.46
N PHE A 41 -5.73 -0.56 2.00
CA PHE A 41 -6.13 -1.23 0.77
C PHE A 41 -6.64 -0.19 -0.21
N ILE A 42 -6.12 -0.21 -1.45
CA ILE A 42 -6.58 0.70 -2.50
C ILE A 42 -6.83 -0.09 -3.78
N ARG A 43 -7.97 0.16 -4.42
CA ARG A 43 -8.25 -0.36 -5.75
C ARG A 43 -7.72 0.65 -6.78
N VAL A 44 -6.68 0.28 -7.51
CA VAL A 44 -6.06 1.13 -8.52
C VAL A 44 -6.62 0.76 -9.89
N THR A 45 -7.20 1.74 -10.60
CA THR A 45 -7.84 1.52 -11.91
C THR A 45 -7.30 2.42 -13.01
N ARG A 46 -6.30 3.25 -12.73
CA ARG A 46 -5.72 4.20 -13.69
C ARG A 46 -4.25 4.43 -13.43
N ASP A 47 -3.56 4.99 -14.41
CA ASP A 47 -2.17 5.42 -14.24
C ASP A 47 -2.09 6.51 -13.18
N MET A 48 -1.06 6.47 -12.36
CA MET A 48 -0.84 7.49 -11.34
C MET A 48 0.59 7.48 -10.81
N VAL A 49 1.03 8.61 -10.33
CA VAL A 49 2.22 8.75 -9.50
C VAL A 49 1.72 8.82 -8.07
N MET A 50 1.71 7.67 -7.37
CA MET A 50 1.19 7.61 -6.01
C MET A 50 2.14 8.31 -5.03
N GLU A 51 3.44 8.14 -5.21
CA GLU A 51 4.47 8.86 -4.48
C GLU A 51 5.45 9.47 -5.48
N GLU A 52 5.54 10.79 -5.50
CA GLU A 52 6.38 11.52 -6.44
C GLU A 52 7.84 11.56 -5.99
N TYR A 53 8.07 11.68 -4.70
CA TYR A 53 9.40 11.87 -4.13
C TYR A 53 9.86 10.66 -3.34
N SER A 54 11.18 10.45 -3.30
CA SER A 54 11.78 9.48 -2.41
C SER A 54 11.56 9.91 -0.96
N HIS A 55 11.36 8.95 -0.08
CA HIS A 55 11.14 9.20 1.34
C HIS A 55 11.56 7.97 2.15
N ALA A 56 11.55 8.13 3.47
CA ALA A 56 11.87 7.05 4.39
C ALA A 56 10.86 7.02 5.54
N HIS A 57 10.78 5.88 6.18
CA HIS A 57 9.91 5.65 7.34
C HIS A 57 10.73 5.05 8.48
N ASP A 58 10.27 5.25 9.71
CA ASP A 58 10.90 4.68 10.91
C ASP A 58 10.21 3.37 11.33
N PHE A 59 9.84 2.58 10.34
CA PHE A 59 9.21 1.27 10.53
C PHE A 59 9.41 0.40 9.29
N ASP A 60 9.30 -0.91 9.47
CA ASP A 60 9.27 -1.84 8.34
C ASP A 60 7.92 -1.77 7.66
N MET A 61 7.91 -1.83 6.34
CA MET A 61 6.67 -1.86 5.59
C MET A 61 6.72 -2.85 4.43
N TYR A 62 5.53 -3.26 4.02
CA TYR A 62 5.34 -4.20 2.93
C TYR A 62 4.30 -3.63 1.98
N VAL A 63 4.60 -3.65 0.70
CA VAL A 63 3.65 -3.24 -0.34
C VAL A 63 3.39 -4.45 -1.23
N TRP A 64 2.12 -4.80 -1.40
CA TRP A 64 1.73 -5.86 -2.33
C TRP A 64 0.90 -5.27 -3.44
N VAL A 65 1.11 -5.76 -4.66
CA VAL A 65 0.30 -5.45 -5.82
C VAL A 65 -0.20 -6.75 -6.43
N LEU A 66 -1.52 -6.86 -6.56
CA LEU A 66 -2.19 -8.05 -7.07
C LEU A 66 -3.26 -7.65 -8.07
N PRO A 67 -3.48 -8.43 -9.14
CA PRO A 67 -4.64 -8.19 -9.98
C PRO A 67 -5.93 -8.56 -9.23
N LEU A 68 -7.00 -7.82 -9.48
CA LEU A 68 -8.31 -8.15 -8.93
C LEU A 68 -9.04 -9.19 -9.78
N ASP A 69 -8.29 -9.96 -10.54
CA ASP A 69 -8.78 -11.09 -11.32
C ASP A 69 -8.28 -12.37 -10.64
N PRO A 70 -9.15 -13.10 -9.94
CA PRO A 70 -8.72 -14.29 -9.20
C PRO A 70 -8.29 -15.44 -10.13
N ASN A 71 -8.60 -15.35 -11.41
CA ASN A 71 -8.25 -16.39 -12.38
C ASN A 71 -6.90 -16.15 -13.06
N ASN A 72 -6.29 -14.99 -12.86
CA ASN A 72 -5.02 -14.65 -13.50
C ASN A 72 -4.17 -13.79 -12.58
N LEU A 73 -3.37 -14.43 -11.72
CA LEU A 73 -2.49 -13.75 -10.78
C LEU A 73 -1.14 -13.37 -11.39
N ASP A 74 -0.84 -13.86 -12.60
CA ASP A 74 0.45 -13.64 -13.25
C ASP A 74 0.53 -12.33 -14.02
N ASP A 75 -0.61 -11.68 -14.25
CA ASP A 75 -0.66 -10.47 -15.06
C ASP A 75 -1.37 -9.34 -14.33
N LEU A 76 -0.62 -8.33 -13.91
CA LEU A 76 -1.18 -7.14 -13.27
C LEU A 76 -1.99 -6.29 -14.25
N GLY A 77 -1.73 -6.42 -15.55
CA GLY A 77 -2.28 -5.51 -16.55
C GLY A 77 -1.74 -4.10 -16.39
N ALA A 78 -0.51 -3.98 -15.88
CA ALA A 78 0.14 -2.70 -15.61
C ALA A 78 1.64 -2.89 -15.39
N GLU A 79 2.37 -1.77 -15.39
CA GLU A 79 3.75 -1.71 -14.91
C GLU A 79 3.74 -0.94 -13.59
N VAL A 80 4.30 -1.53 -12.53
CA VAL A 80 4.39 -0.89 -11.22
C VAL A 80 5.85 -0.71 -10.88
N GLU A 81 6.24 0.55 -10.64
CA GLU A 81 7.63 0.92 -10.36
C GLU A 81 7.80 1.41 -8.94
N MET A 82 8.85 0.94 -8.28
CA MET A 82 9.35 1.52 -7.04
C MET A 82 10.86 1.62 -7.13
N ASP A 83 11.40 2.80 -6.83
CA ASP A 83 12.84 3.03 -6.82
C ASP A 83 13.37 2.96 -5.40
N PHE A 84 14.59 2.49 -5.22
CA PHE A 84 15.20 2.29 -3.91
C PHE A 84 16.53 3.02 -3.80
N GLY A 85 16.78 3.56 -2.60
CA GLY A 85 18.03 4.18 -2.23
C GLY A 85 18.18 5.59 -2.79
N THR A 86 19.28 6.26 -2.44
CA THR A 86 19.61 7.58 -2.95
C THR A 86 20.00 7.53 -4.43
N GLU A 87 20.45 6.38 -4.91
CA GLU A 87 20.80 6.13 -6.31
C GLU A 87 19.58 5.91 -7.20
N LEU A 88 18.37 5.85 -6.61
CA LEU A 88 17.11 5.63 -7.31
C LEU A 88 17.16 4.37 -8.17
N GLU A 89 17.55 3.24 -7.56
CA GLU A 89 17.59 1.96 -8.27
C GLU A 89 16.16 1.53 -8.62
N LYS A 90 15.88 1.49 -9.91
CA LYS A 90 14.53 1.28 -10.44
C LYS A 90 14.15 -0.19 -10.48
N HIS A 91 12.99 -0.51 -9.97
CA HIS A 91 12.40 -1.85 -10.08
C HIS A 91 10.98 -1.74 -10.62
N ILE A 92 10.71 -2.48 -11.68
CA ILE A 92 9.40 -2.51 -12.34
C ILE A 92 8.88 -3.94 -12.32
N VAL A 93 7.64 -4.13 -11.88
CA VAL A 93 6.97 -5.43 -11.88
C VAL A 93 5.72 -5.38 -12.74
N THR A 94 5.38 -6.54 -13.36
CA THR A 94 4.21 -6.69 -14.22
C THR A 94 3.33 -7.86 -13.80
N SER A 95 3.70 -8.59 -12.75
CA SER A 95 2.94 -9.67 -12.16
C SER A 95 2.77 -9.41 -10.67
N THR A 96 1.99 -10.24 -9.99
CA THR A 96 1.84 -10.18 -8.53
C THR A 96 3.22 -10.08 -7.87
N ALA A 97 3.41 -9.09 -7.01
CA ALA A 97 4.70 -8.83 -6.39
C ALA A 97 4.55 -8.25 -4.99
N SER A 98 5.61 -8.40 -4.21
CA SER A 98 5.76 -7.77 -2.91
C SER A 98 7.02 -6.92 -2.91
N PHE A 99 6.91 -5.70 -2.39
CA PHE A 99 8.05 -4.84 -2.12
C PHE A 99 8.25 -4.78 -0.61
N TYR A 100 9.38 -5.26 -0.13
CA TYR A 100 9.73 -5.11 1.29
C TYR A 100 10.61 -3.88 1.45
N VAL A 101 10.19 -2.96 2.29
CA VAL A 101 10.92 -1.73 2.59
C VAL A 101 11.31 -1.77 4.07
N PRO A 102 12.56 -2.16 4.38
CA PRO A 102 13.03 -2.13 5.77
C PRO A 102 13.02 -0.72 6.34
N LYS A 103 12.89 -0.63 7.64
CA LYS A 103 13.00 0.63 8.39
C LYS A 103 14.20 1.44 7.94
N GLY A 104 13.97 2.71 7.59
CA GLY A 104 15.01 3.63 7.21
C GLY A 104 15.47 3.57 5.75
N LEU A 105 15.04 2.58 4.98
CA LEU A 105 15.43 2.51 3.57
C LEU A 105 14.71 3.60 2.76
N ILE A 106 15.50 4.42 2.09
CA ILE A 106 14.97 5.45 1.19
C ILE A 106 14.35 4.76 -0.01
N HIS A 107 13.12 5.13 -0.36
CA HIS A 107 12.38 4.53 -1.47
C HIS A 107 11.42 5.54 -2.09
N GLY A 108 10.99 5.25 -3.31
CA GLY A 108 10.17 6.13 -4.14
C GLY A 108 11.02 6.73 -5.25
N PRO A 109 10.37 7.23 -6.30
CA PRO A 109 8.92 7.32 -6.48
C PRO A 109 8.22 5.95 -6.59
N PHE A 110 6.89 5.97 -6.49
CA PHE A 110 6.05 4.78 -6.63
C PHE A 110 4.97 5.10 -7.67
N ILE A 111 4.99 4.37 -8.79
CA ILE A 111 4.28 4.76 -10.00
C ILE A 111 3.54 3.58 -10.61
N PHE A 112 2.29 3.80 -11.03
CA PHE A 112 1.50 2.85 -11.82
C PHE A 112 1.39 3.37 -13.24
N ARG A 113 1.80 2.55 -14.22
CA ARG A 113 1.73 2.89 -15.65
C ARG A 113 1.02 1.79 -16.43
N LYS A 114 0.42 2.17 -17.57
CA LYS A 114 -0.22 1.24 -18.51
C LYS A 114 -1.26 0.37 -17.81
N VAL A 115 -2.02 0.95 -16.90
CA VAL A 115 -3.05 0.25 -16.13
C VAL A 115 -4.21 -0.07 -17.04
N THR A 116 -4.42 -1.36 -17.32
CA THR A 116 -5.48 -1.85 -18.23
C THR A 116 -6.58 -2.61 -17.51
N LYS A 117 -6.35 -2.99 -16.24
CA LYS A 117 -7.35 -3.67 -15.42
C LYS A 117 -7.12 -3.36 -13.93
N PRO A 118 -8.14 -3.58 -13.08
CA PRO A 118 -8.03 -3.21 -11.66
C PRO A 118 -6.93 -3.98 -10.94
N ILE A 119 -6.22 -3.26 -10.07
CA ILE A 119 -5.16 -3.79 -9.23
C ILE A 119 -5.53 -3.53 -7.77
N LEU A 120 -5.28 -4.51 -6.91
CA LEU A 120 -5.35 -4.31 -5.48
C LEU A 120 -3.95 -3.95 -4.99
N PHE A 121 -3.83 -2.75 -4.44
CA PHE A 121 -2.64 -2.28 -3.74
C PHE A 121 -2.87 -2.49 -2.25
N VAL A 122 -1.94 -3.19 -1.59
CA VAL A 122 -2.00 -3.44 -0.16
C VAL A 122 -0.72 -2.89 0.47
N HIS A 123 -0.87 -2.04 1.48
CA HIS A 123 0.25 -1.42 2.15
C HIS A 123 0.16 -1.75 3.64
N SER A 124 1.13 -2.52 4.14
CA SER A 124 1.19 -2.95 5.54
C SER A 124 2.40 -2.33 6.22
N MET A 125 2.18 -1.72 7.37
CA MET A 125 3.19 -0.96 8.10
C MET A 125 3.28 -1.44 9.53
N MET A 126 4.52 -1.66 10.00
CA MET A 126 4.77 -2.05 11.40
C MET A 126 4.79 -0.82 12.29
N ALA A 127 3.68 -0.08 12.31
CA ALA A 127 3.52 1.15 13.07
C ALA A 127 2.04 1.37 13.40
N PRO A 128 1.72 2.12 14.47
CA PRO A 128 0.31 2.39 14.82
C PRO A 128 -0.39 3.33 13.86
N LYS A 129 0.38 4.04 13.03
CA LYS A 129 -0.15 4.94 11.98
C LYS A 129 0.90 5.13 10.89
N TYR A 130 0.46 5.68 9.75
CA TYR A 130 1.37 6.02 8.65
C TYR A 130 2.01 7.39 8.88
N TYR A 131 3.33 7.48 8.66
CA TYR A 131 4.07 8.75 8.66
C TYR A 131 5.39 8.59 7.92
N LYS A 132 5.98 9.71 7.50
CA LYS A 132 7.30 9.75 6.85
C LYS A 132 8.28 10.45 7.78
N THR A 133 9.52 9.92 7.89
CA THR A 133 10.57 10.58 8.67
C THR A 133 11.36 11.58 7.83
N GLU A 134 11.54 11.30 6.53
CA GLU A 134 12.24 12.17 5.59
C GLU A 134 11.57 12.12 4.22
N VAL A 135 11.61 13.26 3.51
CA VAL A 135 11.14 13.36 2.13
C VAL A 135 12.21 14.09 1.33
N PHE A 136 12.62 13.50 0.21
CA PHE A 136 13.68 14.03 -0.67
C PHE A 136 13.04 14.60 -1.94
N LYS A 137 12.91 15.91 -1.99
CA LYS A 137 12.34 16.61 -3.14
C LYS A 137 13.39 17.02 -4.16
#